data_3b15caa272c8cd5b9744cc5873a38fdf
#
_entry.id   3b15caa272c8cd5b9744cc5873a38fdf
#
_cell.length_a   1.000
_cell.length_b   1.000
_cell.length_c   1.000
_cell.angle_alpha   90.00
_cell.angle_beta   90.00
_cell.angle_gamma   90.00
#
_symmetry.space_group_name_H-M   'P 1'
#
loop_
_entity.id
_entity.type
_entity.pdbx_description
1 polymer ?
#
loop_
_entity_poly.entity_id
_entity_poly.type
_entity_poly.pdbx_seq_one_letter_code
_entity_poly.pdbx_strand_id
1 'polypeptide(L)'
;VIGGGQTGLSVGYHLARRGVPFVILDAHERIGDAWRKRWDSLRLFLPAGYSGLPGCPFLAAKLVFPTKDDVADFLESYADRFALPVRTGVSVESVRRNGSGYLVSAGGLRLEADNVVVAAGRFQRPRIPDFASELDEDIVQLDSTRYRNPAQLQEGGVLVVGAGNSGAEIALEVARYNPTW
;
A
#
# COMPACT_ATOMS: atom_id res chain seq x y z
N VAL A 1 0.86 -14.99 -7.04
CA VAL A 1 0.54 -14.08 -5.92
C VAL A 1 0.12 -12.74 -6.51
N ILE A 2 -0.96 -12.15 -6.02
CA ILE A 2 -1.49 -10.86 -6.48
C ILE A 2 -1.22 -9.80 -5.41
N GLY A 3 -0.37 -8.83 -5.73
CA GLY A 3 0.12 -7.75 -4.87
C GLY A 3 1.55 -7.97 -4.39
N GLY A 4 2.44 -7.01 -4.71
CA GLY A 4 3.87 -6.97 -4.35
C GLY A 4 4.17 -6.16 -3.08
N GLY A 5 3.18 -6.03 -2.17
CA GLY A 5 3.37 -5.42 -0.86
C GLY A 5 3.95 -6.38 0.18
N GLN A 6 3.99 -5.98 1.45
CA GLN A 6 4.53 -6.75 2.58
C GLN A 6 4.07 -8.21 2.60
N THR A 7 2.76 -8.44 2.44
CA THR A 7 2.16 -9.79 2.48
C THR A 7 2.60 -10.61 1.27
N GLY A 8 2.53 -10.06 0.06
CA GLY A 8 2.89 -10.77 -1.15
C GLY A 8 4.35 -11.14 -1.21
N LEU A 9 5.24 -10.23 -0.81
CA LEU A 9 6.68 -10.49 -0.72
C LEU A 9 7.00 -11.53 0.34
N SER A 10 6.33 -11.48 1.52
CA SER A 10 6.49 -12.51 2.56
C SER A 10 6.04 -13.90 2.08
N VAL A 11 4.92 -13.99 1.36
CA VAL A 11 4.46 -15.23 0.73
C VAL A 11 5.50 -15.72 -0.29
N GLY A 12 5.99 -14.82 -1.15
CA GLY A 12 7.02 -15.12 -2.13
C GLY A 12 8.29 -15.71 -1.50
N TYR A 13 8.76 -15.11 -0.40
CA TYR A 13 9.87 -15.64 0.37
C TYR A 13 9.66 -17.09 0.81
N HIS A 14 8.48 -17.41 1.34
CA HIS A 14 8.19 -18.76 1.79
C HIS A 14 8.01 -19.77 0.65
N LEU A 15 7.47 -19.33 -0.49
CA LEU A 15 7.36 -20.16 -1.70
C LEU A 15 8.75 -20.45 -2.29
N ALA A 16 9.60 -19.44 -2.40
CA ALA A 16 10.98 -19.58 -2.88
C ALA A 16 11.77 -20.57 -2.03
N ARG A 17 11.68 -20.46 -0.68
CA ARG A 17 12.36 -21.39 0.23
C ARG A 17 11.86 -22.84 0.14
N ARG A 18 10.68 -23.07 -0.40
CA ARG A 18 10.12 -24.41 -0.62
C ARG A 18 10.31 -24.92 -2.05
N GLY A 19 11.00 -24.15 -2.91
CA GLY A 19 11.18 -24.51 -4.31
C GLY A 19 9.87 -24.54 -5.12
N VAL A 20 8.80 -23.89 -4.64
CA VAL A 20 7.54 -23.81 -5.36
C VAL A 20 7.65 -22.72 -6.43
N PRO A 21 7.41 -23.03 -7.73
CA PRO A 21 7.42 -22.02 -8.77
C PRO A 21 6.24 -21.05 -8.60
N PHE A 22 6.52 -19.73 -8.74
CA PHE A 22 5.50 -18.69 -8.58
C PHE A 22 5.89 -17.42 -9.31
N VAL A 23 4.93 -16.50 -9.43
CA VAL A 23 5.13 -15.11 -9.83
C VAL A 23 4.32 -14.21 -8.91
N ILE A 24 4.82 -13.02 -8.62
CA ILE A 24 4.09 -11.96 -7.92
C ILE A 24 3.72 -10.90 -8.96
N LEU A 25 2.44 -10.53 -9.03
CA LEU A 25 1.94 -9.47 -9.92
C LEU A 25 1.61 -8.24 -9.07
N ASP A 26 2.16 -7.09 -9.41
CA ASP A 26 1.85 -5.82 -8.75
C ASP A 26 1.40 -4.77 -9.75
N ALA A 27 0.34 -4.04 -9.40
CA ALA A 27 -0.22 -3.01 -10.26
C ALA A 27 0.61 -1.72 -10.34
N HIS A 28 1.51 -1.51 -9.38
CA HIS A 28 2.40 -0.35 -9.37
C HIS A 28 3.61 -0.57 -10.29
N GLU A 29 4.18 0.53 -10.78
CA GLU A 29 5.35 0.49 -11.65
C GLU A 29 6.63 0.08 -10.90
N ARG A 30 6.66 0.27 -9.59
CA ARG A 30 7.79 -0.03 -8.73
C ARG A 30 7.34 -0.65 -7.41
N ILE A 31 8.10 -1.61 -6.91
CA ILE A 31 7.86 -2.18 -5.57
C ILE A 31 7.98 -1.07 -4.53
N GLY A 32 7.04 -1.05 -3.57
CA GLY A 32 7.00 -0.02 -2.54
C GLY A 32 6.18 1.23 -2.89
N ASP A 33 5.74 1.41 -4.13
CA ASP A 33 4.96 2.59 -4.55
C ASP A 33 3.64 2.75 -3.78
N ALA A 34 3.06 1.67 -3.28
CA ALA A 34 1.90 1.74 -2.38
C ALA A 34 2.19 2.57 -1.11
N TRP A 35 3.46 2.67 -0.71
CA TRP A 35 3.94 3.49 0.39
C TRP A 35 4.40 4.87 -0.09
N ARG A 36 5.23 4.96 -1.15
CA ARG A 36 5.72 6.23 -1.70
C ARG A 36 4.59 7.19 -2.05
N LYS A 37 3.45 6.65 -2.50
CA LYS A 37 2.23 7.42 -2.87
C LYS A 37 1.36 7.82 -1.68
N ARG A 38 1.80 7.67 -0.44
CA ARG A 38 1.12 8.18 0.77
C ARG A 38 1.54 9.61 1.07
N TRP A 39 0.91 10.21 2.09
CA TRP A 39 1.24 11.58 2.52
C TRP A 39 2.68 11.67 3.04
N ASP A 40 3.26 12.86 2.89
CA ASP A 40 4.70 13.05 3.04
C ASP A 40 5.22 12.79 4.45
N SER A 41 4.45 13.13 5.47
CA SER A 41 4.81 12.93 6.88
C SER A 41 4.55 11.52 7.42
N LEU A 42 3.99 10.60 6.62
CA LEU A 42 3.63 9.26 7.10
C LEU A 42 4.83 8.53 7.69
N ARG A 43 4.64 8.05 8.92
CA ARG A 43 5.53 7.09 9.58
C ARG A 43 4.77 5.83 9.97
N LEU A 44 5.48 4.73 10.07
CA LEU A 44 4.88 3.54 10.67
C LEU A 44 4.52 3.82 12.13
N PHE A 45 3.39 3.25 12.56
CA PHE A 45 2.99 3.28 13.98
C PHE A 45 3.71 2.19 14.82
N LEU A 46 4.46 1.29 14.19
CA LEU A 46 5.34 0.32 14.85
C LEU A 46 6.80 0.71 14.66
N PRO A 47 7.62 0.58 15.71
CA PRO A 47 9.06 0.79 15.58
C PRO A 47 9.73 -0.22 14.65
N ALA A 48 10.87 0.15 14.07
CA ALA A 48 11.64 -0.65 13.13
C ALA A 48 11.94 -2.07 13.64
N GLY A 49 12.19 -2.22 14.94
CA GLY A 49 12.44 -3.53 15.55
C GLY A 49 11.31 -4.55 15.40
N TYR A 50 10.11 -4.12 15.04
CA TYR A 50 8.93 -4.97 14.82
C TYR A 50 8.43 -4.93 13.38
N SER A 51 9.13 -4.22 12.48
CA SER A 51 8.68 -3.94 11.12
C SER A 51 9.41 -4.76 10.06
N GLY A 52 10.24 -5.72 10.46
CA GLY A 52 10.93 -6.64 9.55
C GLY A 52 9.99 -7.63 8.87
N LEU A 53 10.47 -8.26 7.81
CA LEU A 53 9.81 -9.35 7.10
C LEU A 53 10.53 -10.70 7.32
N PRO A 54 9.91 -11.84 7.01
CA PRO A 54 10.55 -13.15 7.16
C PRO A 54 11.94 -13.21 6.54
N GLY A 55 12.94 -13.58 7.32
CA GLY A 55 14.34 -13.67 6.89
C GLY A 55 15.09 -12.36 6.75
N CYS A 56 14.45 -11.20 7.02
CA CYS A 56 15.10 -9.89 6.93
C CYS A 56 14.55 -8.92 7.99
N PRO A 57 15.36 -8.53 9.00
CA PRO A 57 14.96 -7.47 9.92
C PRO A 57 14.95 -6.12 9.19
N PHE A 58 14.18 -5.18 9.71
CA PHE A 58 14.20 -3.80 9.23
C PHE A 58 15.51 -3.11 9.67
N LEU A 59 16.25 -2.54 8.73
CA LEU A 59 17.58 -1.99 8.98
C LEU A 59 17.49 -0.53 9.49
N ALA A 60 17.06 -0.38 10.73
CA ALA A 60 17.07 0.90 11.44
C ALA A 60 17.23 0.65 12.95
N ALA A 61 17.54 1.69 13.73
CA ALA A 61 17.58 1.57 15.18
C ALA A 61 16.23 1.09 15.72
N LYS A 62 16.24 0.15 16.67
CA LYS A 62 15.08 -0.65 17.10
C LYS A 62 13.84 0.16 17.45
N LEU A 63 14.01 1.35 18.04
CA LEU A 63 12.91 2.22 18.49
C LEU A 63 12.59 3.37 17.51
N VAL A 64 13.23 3.43 16.37
CA VAL A 64 12.91 4.42 15.33
C VAL A 64 11.62 4.01 14.62
N PHE A 65 10.76 4.97 14.35
CA PHE A 65 9.55 4.80 13.54
C PHE A 65 9.88 5.10 12.07
N PRO A 66 9.93 4.09 11.19
CA PRO A 66 10.29 4.29 9.79
C PRO A 66 9.33 5.22 9.04
N THR A 67 9.86 6.01 8.12
CA THR A 67 9.05 6.79 7.17
C THR A 67 8.45 5.89 6.09
N LYS A 68 7.48 6.42 5.35
CA LYS A 68 6.90 5.73 4.18
C LYS A 68 7.97 5.33 3.15
N ASP A 69 8.97 6.19 2.97
CA ASP A 69 10.04 5.95 1.98
C ASP A 69 11.02 4.88 2.48
N ASP A 70 11.37 4.89 3.77
CA ASP A 70 12.16 3.80 4.38
C ASP A 70 11.47 2.44 4.19
N VAL A 71 10.13 2.39 4.33
CA VAL A 71 9.36 1.16 4.11
C VAL A 71 9.36 0.76 2.65
N ALA A 72 9.18 1.70 1.74
CA ALA A 72 9.18 1.43 0.31
C ALA A 72 10.53 0.85 -0.15
N ASP A 73 11.64 1.47 0.28
CA ASP A 73 12.99 1.04 -0.04
C ASP A 73 13.34 -0.31 0.60
N PHE A 74 12.85 -0.56 1.81
CA PHE A 74 12.97 -1.86 2.47
C PHE A 74 12.27 -2.97 1.67
N LEU A 75 11.05 -2.73 1.18
CA LEU A 75 10.30 -3.73 0.40
C LEU A 75 10.98 -4.03 -0.94
N GLU A 76 11.51 -3.02 -1.60
CA GLU A 76 12.26 -3.18 -2.84
C GLU A 76 13.54 -3.97 -2.62
N SER A 77 14.36 -3.57 -1.63
CA SER A 77 15.58 -4.29 -1.23
C SER A 77 15.29 -5.73 -0.78
N TYR A 78 14.15 -5.98 -0.16
CA TYR A 78 13.71 -7.32 0.23
C TYR A 78 13.45 -8.21 -0.99
N ALA A 79 12.74 -7.70 -1.99
CA ALA A 79 12.47 -8.45 -3.21
C ALA A 79 13.76 -8.78 -3.96
N ASP A 80 14.68 -7.82 -4.06
CA ASP A 80 16.00 -8.01 -4.71
C ASP A 80 16.85 -9.01 -3.94
N ARG A 81 16.94 -8.87 -2.62
CA ARG A 81 17.73 -9.75 -1.75
C ARG A 81 17.37 -11.22 -1.89
N PHE A 82 16.09 -11.53 -2.05
CA PHE A 82 15.59 -12.90 -2.18
C PHE A 82 15.27 -13.28 -3.63
N ALA A 83 15.67 -12.46 -4.60
CA ALA A 83 15.44 -12.65 -6.04
C ALA A 83 14.00 -13.07 -6.34
N LEU A 84 13.02 -12.40 -5.72
CA LEU A 84 11.60 -12.72 -5.88
C LEU A 84 11.12 -12.34 -7.29
N PRO A 85 10.41 -13.24 -8.01
CA PRO A 85 9.94 -12.98 -9.37
C PRO A 85 8.73 -12.04 -9.37
N VAL A 86 8.96 -10.73 -9.18
CA VAL A 86 7.90 -9.71 -9.20
C VAL A 86 7.78 -9.12 -10.62
N ARG A 87 6.54 -9.05 -11.11
CA ARG A 87 6.18 -8.30 -12.33
C ARG A 87 5.38 -7.09 -11.92
N THR A 88 5.96 -5.92 -12.07
CA THR A 88 5.35 -4.61 -11.80
C THR A 88 4.56 -4.12 -13.03
N GLY A 89 3.72 -3.10 -12.86
CA GLY A 89 2.86 -2.57 -13.93
C GLY A 89 1.75 -3.55 -14.38
N VAL A 90 1.46 -4.59 -13.58
CA VAL A 90 0.49 -5.64 -13.93
C VAL A 90 -0.73 -5.57 -13.02
N SER A 91 -1.78 -4.89 -13.46
CA SER A 91 -3.05 -4.80 -12.74
C SER A 91 -3.93 -6.01 -13.04
N VAL A 92 -4.13 -6.88 -12.04
CA VAL A 92 -5.02 -8.02 -12.17
C VAL A 92 -6.48 -7.58 -12.14
N GLU A 93 -7.22 -7.92 -13.17
CA GLU A 93 -8.62 -7.54 -13.38
C GLU A 93 -9.57 -8.62 -12.89
N SER A 94 -9.22 -9.87 -13.10
CA SER A 94 -10.07 -10.99 -12.71
C SER A 94 -9.29 -12.26 -12.38
N VAL A 95 -9.88 -13.06 -11.47
CA VAL A 95 -9.48 -14.43 -11.17
C VAL A 95 -10.71 -15.31 -11.30
N ARG A 96 -10.63 -16.34 -12.12
CA ARG A 96 -11.75 -17.27 -12.39
C ARG A 96 -11.28 -18.69 -12.20
N ARG A 97 -12.20 -19.57 -11.75
CA ARG A 97 -11.96 -21.02 -11.78
C ARG A 97 -11.76 -21.47 -13.23
N ASN A 98 -10.75 -22.36 -13.45
CA ASN A 98 -10.49 -23.02 -14.72
C ASN A 98 -10.13 -24.48 -14.44
N GLY A 99 -11.12 -25.34 -14.53
CA GLY A 99 -10.98 -26.75 -14.13
C GLY A 99 -10.60 -26.89 -12.65
N SER A 100 -9.48 -27.55 -12.36
CA SER A 100 -8.94 -27.72 -11.00
C SER A 100 -8.14 -26.50 -10.52
N GLY A 101 -7.76 -25.58 -11.42
CA GLY A 101 -6.95 -24.40 -11.16
C GLY A 101 -7.70 -23.09 -11.34
N TYR A 102 -6.94 -22.05 -11.70
CA TYR A 102 -7.41 -20.69 -11.86
C TYR A 102 -6.82 -20.05 -13.11
N LEU A 103 -7.63 -19.23 -13.78
CA LEU A 103 -7.20 -18.28 -14.81
C LEU A 103 -7.15 -16.88 -14.22
N VAL A 104 -5.99 -16.25 -14.26
CA VAL A 104 -5.74 -14.88 -13.84
C VAL A 104 -5.60 -14.00 -15.08
N SER A 105 -6.39 -12.94 -15.18
CA SER A 105 -6.36 -11.99 -16.31
C SER A 105 -5.91 -10.60 -15.83
N ALA A 106 -4.99 -9.98 -16.60
CA ALA A 106 -4.42 -8.67 -16.34
C ALA A 106 -4.10 -7.99 -17.67
N GLY A 107 -5.00 -7.14 -18.17
CA GLY A 107 -4.88 -6.59 -19.50
C GLY A 107 -4.81 -7.67 -20.58
N GLY A 108 -3.76 -7.65 -21.40
CA GLY A 108 -3.49 -8.70 -22.40
C GLY A 108 -2.86 -9.97 -21.86
N LEU A 109 -2.45 -10.00 -20.57
CA LEU A 109 -1.80 -11.15 -19.94
C LEU A 109 -2.86 -12.13 -19.42
N ARG A 110 -2.66 -13.42 -19.69
CA ARG A 110 -3.43 -14.53 -19.10
C ARG A 110 -2.47 -15.53 -18.50
N LEU A 111 -2.68 -15.90 -17.26
CA LEU A 111 -1.88 -16.88 -16.53
C LEU A 111 -2.78 -17.96 -15.94
N GLU A 112 -2.37 -19.20 -16.15
CA GLU A 112 -2.97 -20.35 -15.45
C GLU A 112 -2.16 -20.66 -14.20
N ALA A 113 -2.84 -21.00 -13.12
CA ALA A 113 -2.22 -21.35 -11.85
C ALA A 113 -3.05 -22.36 -11.07
N ASP A 114 -2.39 -23.31 -10.42
CA ASP A 114 -3.06 -24.27 -9.52
C ASP A 114 -3.60 -23.56 -8.29
N ASN A 115 -2.89 -22.53 -7.81
CA ASN A 115 -3.25 -21.79 -6.61
C ASN A 115 -3.06 -20.28 -6.85
N VAL A 116 -3.93 -19.47 -6.23
CA VAL A 116 -3.83 -18.01 -6.23
C VAL A 116 -3.87 -17.50 -4.80
N VAL A 117 -2.89 -16.64 -4.45
CA VAL A 117 -2.86 -15.90 -3.20
C VAL A 117 -3.17 -14.44 -3.49
N VAL A 118 -4.24 -13.92 -2.90
CA VAL A 118 -4.61 -12.51 -3.03
C VAL A 118 -4.01 -11.74 -1.85
N ALA A 119 -3.01 -10.91 -2.15
CA ALA A 119 -2.26 -10.07 -1.21
C ALA A 119 -2.33 -8.57 -1.61
N ALA A 120 -3.41 -8.17 -2.26
CA ALA A 120 -3.60 -6.87 -2.90
C ALA A 120 -3.78 -5.69 -1.91
N GLY A 121 -3.81 -5.96 -0.59
CA GLY A 121 -4.10 -4.95 0.42
C GLY A 121 -5.58 -4.54 0.45
N ARG A 122 -5.95 -3.73 1.44
CA ARG A 122 -7.37 -3.36 1.68
C ARG A 122 -7.68 -1.88 1.44
N PHE A 123 -6.69 -1.06 1.07
CA PHE A 123 -6.84 0.39 0.93
C PHE A 123 -6.74 0.86 -0.52
N GLN A 124 -7.22 0.06 -1.49
CA GLN A 124 -7.16 0.39 -2.92
C GLN A 124 -8.27 1.36 -3.35
N ARG A 125 -9.41 1.35 -2.67
CA ARG A 125 -10.53 2.24 -2.94
C ARG A 125 -10.86 3.02 -1.67
N PRO A 126 -10.87 4.36 -1.74
CA PRO A 126 -11.32 5.17 -0.62
C PRO A 126 -12.82 4.91 -0.36
N ARG A 127 -13.20 4.93 0.91
CA ARG A 127 -14.61 4.91 1.30
C ARG A 127 -15.04 6.35 1.54
N ILE A 128 -15.66 6.94 0.55
CA ILE A 128 -16.21 8.29 0.62
C ILE A 128 -17.62 8.19 1.22
N PRO A 129 -17.95 8.94 2.28
CA PRO A 129 -19.32 9.00 2.82
C PRO A 129 -20.31 9.60 1.80
N ASP A 130 -21.56 9.14 1.82
CA ASP A 130 -22.56 9.56 0.84
C ASP A 130 -22.83 11.08 0.88
N PHE A 131 -22.80 11.68 2.06
CA PHE A 131 -22.97 13.12 2.25
C PHE A 131 -21.88 13.98 1.59
N ALA A 132 -20.78 13.40 1.18
CA ALA A 132 -19.71 14.14 0.50
C ALA A 132 -20.19 14.78 -0.83
N SER A 133 -21.18 14.17 -1.48
CA SER A 133 -21.80 14.71 -2.69
C SER A 133 -22.79 15.87 -2.42
N GLU A 134 -23.15 16.11 -1.16
CA GLU A 134 -24.07 17.17 -0.74
C GLU A 134 -23.31 18.45 -0.34
N LEU A 135 -21.98 18.38 -0.25
CA LEU A 135 -21.15 19.54 0.08
C LEU A 135 -21.01 20.46 -1.13
N ASP A 136 -20.83 21.76 -0.83
CA ASP A 136 -20.62 22.79 -1.82
C ASP A 136 -19.41 22.46 -2.72
N GLU A 137 -19.51 22.77 -4.02
CA GLU A 137 -18.47 22.47 -5.02
C GLU A 137 -17.16 23.24 -4.76
N ASP A 138 -17.24 24.38 -4.05
CA ASP A 138 -16.06 25.17 -3.66
C ASP A 138 -15.25 24.52 -2.53
N ILE A 139 -15.79 23.50 -1.85
CA ILE A 139 -15.10 22.77 -0.79
C ILE A 139 -14.16 21.72 -1.39
N VAL A 140 -12.86 21.90 -1.17
CA VAL A 140 -11.86 20.90 -1.57
C VAL A 140 -12.02 19.63 -0.74
N GLN A 141 -12.31 18.53 -1.41
CA GLN A 141 -12.47 17.22 -0.80
C GLN A 141 -11.30 16.31 -1.16
N LEU A 142 -10.57 15.82 -0.16
CA LEU A 142 -9.44 14.93 -0.31
C LEU A 142 -9.65 13.67 0.54
N ASP A 143 -9.48 12.50 -0.04
CA ASP A 143 -9.34 11.27 0.72
C ASP A 143 -7.87 10.99 1.08
N SER A 144 -7.62 10.11 2.05
CA SER A 144 -6.27 9.80 2.53
C SER A 144 -5.34 9.17 1.48
N THR A 145 -5.85 8.73 0.33
CA THR A 145 -5.02 8.21 -0.77
C THR A 145 -4.55 9.33 -1.69
N ARG A 146 -5.25 10.47 -1.70
CA ARG A 146 -4.96 11.65 -2.51
C ARG A 146 -4.25 12.76 -1.73
N TYR A 147 -4.46 12.81 -0.41
CA TYR A 147 -3.75 13.75 0.45
C TYR A 147 -2.24 13.47 0.43
N ARG A 148 -1.42 14.53 0.35
CA ARG A 148 0.04 14.48 0.38
C ARG A 148 0.62 15.32 1.51
N ASN A 149 0.20 16.57 1.60
CA ASN A 149 0.67 17.51 2.60
C ASN A 149 -0.28 18.72 2.68
N PRO A 150 -0.15 19.59 3.70
CA PRO A 150 -1.02 20.74 3.90
C PRO A 150 -1.05 21.76 2.75
N ALA A 151 -0.03 21.80 1.87
CA ALA A 151 -0.02 22.73 0.73
C ALA A 151 -1.12 22.46 -0.32
N GLN A 152 -1.81 21.31 -0.21
CA GLN A 152 -2.98 21.01 -1.05
C GLN A 152 -4.28 21.65 -0.53
N LEU A 153 -4.26 22.19 0.69
CA LEU A 153 -5.46 22.70 1.35
C LEU A 153 -5.63 24.20 1.03
N GLN A 154 -6.88 24.64 1.03
CA GLN A 154 -7.23 26.05 0.94
C GLN A 154 -7.02 26.75 2.28
N GLU A 155 -6.97 28.11 2.24
CA GLU A 155 -7.07 28.90 3.46
C GLU A 155 -8.42 28.66 4.15
N GLY A 156 -8.41 28.59 5.48
CA GLY A 156 -9.61 28.39 6.28
C GLY A 156 -9.59 27.14 7.12
N GLY A 157 -10.77 26.69 7.51
CA GLY A 157 -10.95 25.52 8.39
C GLY A 157 -10.89 24.21 7.64
N VAL A 158 -10.40 23.18 8.30
CA VAL A 158 -10.34 21.81 7.77
C VAL A 158 -11.12 20.86 8.67
N LEU A 159 -12.04 20.13 8.08
CA LEU A 159 -12.75 19.04 8.76
C LEU A 159 -12.14 17.70 8.35
N VAL A 160 -11.64 16.93 9.30
CA VAL A 160 -11.13 15.58 9.09
C VAL A 160 -12.18 14.56 9.48
N VAL A 161 -12.74 13.87 8.50
CA VAL A 161 -13.80 12.87 8.70
C VAL A 161 -13.17 11.47 8.84
N GLY A 162 -13.23 10.92 10.03
CA GLY A 162 -12.75 9.58 10.37
C GLY A 162 -11.58 9.57 11.36
N ALA A 163 -11.73 8.81 12.44
CA ALA A 163 -10.79 8.73 13.57
C ALA A 163 -9.90 7.47 13.54
N GLY A 164 -9.63 6.91 12.35
CA GLY A 164 -8.61 5.87 12.19
C GLY A 164 -7.20 6.46 12.18
N ASN A 165 -6.16 5.59 12.11
CA ASN A 165 -4.76 6.04 12.13
C ASN A 165 -4.47 7.14 11.10
N SER A 166 -4.93 6.97 9.85
CA SER A 166 -4.73 7.99 8.81
C SER A 166 -5.37 9.33 9.17
N GLY A 167 -6.63 9.31 9.67
CA GLY A 167 -7.32 10.53 10.06
C GLY A 167 -6.62 11.24 11.21
N ALA A 168 -6.21 10.50 12.24
CA ALA A 168 -5.50 11.08 13.39
C ALA A 168 -4.14 11.69 13.01
N GLU A 169 -3.34 11.00 12.19
CA GLU A 169 -2.04 11.49 11.74
C GLU A 169 -2.17 12.73 10.84
N ILE A 170 -3.11 12.69 9.87
CA ILE A 170 -3.39 13.82 8.98
C ILE A 170 -3.91 15.01 9.79
N ALA A 171 -4.84 14.80 10.73
CA ALA A 171 -5.36 15.86 11.58
C ALA A 171 -4.26 16.54 12.41
N LEU A 172 -3.34 15.76 12.98
CA LEU A 172 -2.19 16.28 13.73
C LEU A 172 -1.23 17.10 12.84
N GLU A 173 -1.05 16.72 11.59
CA GLU A 173 -0.25 17.48 10.63
C GLU A 173 -0.96 18.78 10.25
N VAL A 174 -2.21 18.69 9.82
CA VAL A 174 -3.00 19.82 9.32
C VAL A 174 -3.22 20.87 10.41
N ALA A 175 -3.46 20.46 11.65
CA ALA A 175 -3.68 21.36 12.79
C ALA A 175 -2.51 22.31 13.09
N ARG A 176 -1.34 22.10 12.50
CA ARG A 176 -0.19 23.00 12.61
C ARG A 176 -0.30 24.22 11.67
N TYR A 177 -1.18 24.15 10.68
CA TYR A 177 -1.30 25.11 9.59
C TYR A 177 -2.72 25.67 9.46
N ASN A 178 -3.73 24.91 9.78
CA ASN A 178 -5.15 25.23 9.63
C ASN A 178 -5.93 24.94 10.91
N PRO A 179 -6.95 25.74 11.27
CA PRO A 179 -7.98 25.33 12.25
C PRO A 179 -8.55 23.96 11.82
N THR A 180 -8.52 22.97 12.70
CA THR A 180 -8.86 21.58 12.35
C THR A 180 -9.87 20.98 13.34
N TRP A 181 -10.89 20.30 12.85
CA TRP A 181 -11.92 19.61 13.60
C TRP A 181 -12.06 18.14 13.22
#